data_5d16143829e3ac823a30d6c37d288dd6
#
_entry.id   5d16143829e3ac823a30d6c37d288dd6
#
_cell.length_a   1.000
_cell.length_b   1.000
_cell.length_c   1.000
_cell.angle_alpha   90.00
_cell.angle_beta   90.00
_cell.angle_gamma   90.00
#
_symmetry.space_group_name_H-M   'P 1'
#
loop_
_entity.id
_entity.type
_entity.pdbx_description
1 polymer ?
#
loop_
_entity_poly.entity_id
_entity_poly.type
_entity_poly.pdbx_seq_one_letter_code
_entity_poly.pdbx_strand_id
1 'polypeptide(L)'
;MKSLNLNCPIGGTGYGITSLNIFKELYKINKNISLFPMGNSVSFNSDEEKPLLQECIQNNQNFSYTAPCLKIWHQNDLASSIGKGQYYAFPFFELDIISPLEQHHLNYPDELFVASEWAKNVLINNGIHKKITVAPLGVDMEIFKEPAKIKLENDNYIFFHIGKWEKRKSQDFLIKAFETAFNENDKVELRLMPFNPFLTKEQEDVWLKLVDNSRLASKIKIYNRVNTQYDLAAFINYADCGVFVSRAEGWNNELVEVMAMNKPVITTFYSAHTEYCDEENSNLVYVQEKELAYDDKWFNGQGNWAKLGDSELEQVVYHMRNVYTNNIRSNPQGVVTAQKYNWANTAKIISSTIFKEKNRANTKAKAKRR
;
A
#
# COMPACT_ATOMS: atom_id res chain seq x y z
N MET A 1 9.41 -26.38 16.13
CA MET A 1 8.77 -25.16 15.61
C MET A 1 7.96 -25.55 14.37
N LYS A 2 6.81 -24.93 14.14
CA LYS A 2 5.98 -25.23 12.96
C LYS A 2 6.61 -24.52 11.74
N SER A 3 6.79 -25.23 10.62
CA SER A 3 7.35 -24.65 9.39
C SER A 3 6.29 -23.78 8.66
N LEU A 4 6.75 -22.81 7.86
CA LEU A 4 5.93 -22.00 6.95
C LEU A 4 6.57 -21.96 5.57
N ASN A 5 5.80 -22.25 4.53
CA ASN A 5 6.19 -22.02 3.14
C ASN A 5 5.66 -20.63 2.73
N LEU A 6 6.54 -19.69 2.47
CA LEU A 6 6.19 -18.30 2.10
C LEU A 6 6.49 -18.07 0.61
N ASN A 7 5.47 -17.81 -0.19
CA ASN A 7 5.58 -17.56 -1.62
C ASN A 7 5.16 -16.11 -1.92
N CYS A 8 6.12 -15.26 -2.24
CA CYS A 8 5.87 -13.83 -2.44
C CYS A 8 7.00 -13.16 -3.23
N PRO A 9 6.76 -12.01 -3.87
CA PRO A 9 7.82 -11.19 -4.44
C PRO A 9 8.63 -10.53 -3.33
N ILE A 10 9.93 -10.34 -3.56
CA ILE A 10 10.80 -9.55 -2.70
C ILE A 10 11.46 -8.50 -3.58
N GLY A 11 11.08 -7.25 -3.43
CA GLY A 11 11.60 -6.23 -4.33
C GLY A 11 11.08 -4.83 -4.03
N GLY A 12 11.43 -3.89 -4.90
CA GLY A 12 11.13 -2.49 -4.70
C GLY A 12 9.72 -2.05 -5.16
N THR A 13 8.84 -2.94 -5.59
CA THR A 13 7.43 -2.61 -5.90
C THR A 13 6.57 -2.70 -4.63
N GLY A 14 5.36 -2.16 -4.65
CA GLY A 14 4.46 -2.20 -3.49
C GLY A 14 4.27 -3.60 -2.91
N TYR A 15 4.04 -4.62 -3.76
CA TYR A 15 4.00 -6.02 -3.32
C TYR A 15 5.32 -6.50 -2.72
N GLY A 16 6.44 -6.15 -3.34
CA GLY A 16 7.76 -6.59 -2.89
C GLY A 16 8.15 -5.98 -1.54
N ILE A 17 7.90 -4.68 -1.34
CA ILE A 17 8.13 -3.97 -0.07
C ILE A 17 7.23 -4.54 1.03
N THR A 18 5.94 -4.73 0.75
CA THR A 18 5.00 -5.33 1.69
C THR A 18 5.43 -6.73 2.09
N SER A 19 5.79 -7.57 1.13
CA SER A 19 6.22 -8.95 1.38
C SER A 19 7.50 -9.02 2.19
N LEU A 20 8.49 -8.17 1.89
CA LEU A 20 9.74 -8.09 2.64
C LEU A 20 9.50 -7.74 4.11
N ASN A 21 8.67 -6.73 4.38
CA ASN A 21 8.39 -6.31 5.74
C ASN A 21 7.57 -7.35 6.52
N ILE A 22 6.58 -7.98 5.89
CA ILE A 22 5.84 -9.11 6.50
C ILE A 22 6.80 -10.28 6.79
N PHE A 23 7.68 -10.63 5.85
CA PHE A 23 8.68 -11.68 6.02
C PHE A 23 9.61 -11.39 7.20
N LYS A 24 10.17 -10.19 7.30
CA LYS A 24 11.05 -9.77 8.42
C LYS A 24 10.39 -10.00 9.77
N GLU A 25 9.14 -9.57 9.92
CA GLU A 25 8.41 -9.69 11.18
C GLU A 25 7.97 -11.14 11.46
N LEU A 26 7.55 -11.89 10.44
CA LEU A 26 7.26 -13.33 10.59
C LEU A 26 8.50 -14.11 11.00
N TYR A 27 9.68 -13.79 10.46
CA TYR A 27 10.93 -14.43 10.83
C TYR A 27 11.33 -14.16 12.29
N LYS A 28 11.04 -12.99 12.84
CA LYS A 28 11.23 -12.71 14.28
C LYS A 28 10.37 -13.64 15.16
N ILE A 29 9.15 -13.96 14.70
CA ILE A 29 8.21 -14.83 15.42
C ILE A 29 8.58 -16.31 15.22
N ASN A 30 8.95 -16.71 14.00
CA ASN A 30 9.21 -18.08 13.62
C ASN A 30 10.32 -18.17 12.57
N LYS A 31 11.50 -18.63 12.95
CA LYS A 31 12.66 -18.73 12.06
C LYS A 31 12.59 -19.88 11.04
N ASN A 32 11.63 -20.79 11.18
CA ASN A 32 11.49 -21.94 10.28
C ASN A 32 10.62 -21.59 9.06
N ILE A 33 11.13 -20.70 8.23
CA ILE A 33 10.48 -20.24 6.99
C ILE A 33 11.28 -20.77 5.78
N SER A 34 10.56 -21.39 4.83
CA SER A 34 11.06 -21.67 3.49
C SER A 34 10.51 -20.60 2.54
N LEU A 35 11.38 -19.72 2.05
CA LEU A 35 10.99 -18.59 1.20
C LEU A 35 11.11 -18.96 -0.28
N PHE A 36 10.03 -18.78 -1.02
CA PHE A 36 9.91 -19.00 -2.46
C PHE A 36 9.69 -17.64 -3.15
N PRO A 37 10.77 -16.92 -3.52
CA PRO A 37 10.63 -15.63 -4.17
C PRO A 37 9.93 -15.74 -5.51
N MET A 38 9.04 -14.77 -5.81
CA MET A 38 8.39 -14.62 -7.11
C MET A 38 9.08 -13.51 -7.91
N GLY A 39 9.28 -13.75 -9.21
CA GLY A 39 9.98 -12.82 -10.10
C GLY A 39 11.49 -13.10 -10.22
N ASN A 40 12.15 -12.27 -11.02
CA ASN A 40 13.54 -12.51 -11.46
C ASN A 40 14.60 -11.84 -10.58
N SER A 41 14.20 -11.02 -9.61
CA SER A 41 15.13 -10.29 -8.76
C SER A 41 14.64 -10.21 -7.32
N VAL A 42 15.58 -10.33 -6.40
CA VAL A 42 15.36 -10.05 -4.97
C VAL A 42 16.10 -8.75 -4.66
N SER A 43 15.38 -7.74 -4.17
CA SER A 43 15.98 -6.50 -3.67
C SER A 43 15.64 -6.29 -2.20
N PHE A 44 16.50 -5.59 -1.49
CA PHE A 44 16.47 -5.38 -0.05
C PHE A 44 16.85 -3.93 0.28
N ASN A 45 16.47 -3.45 1.47
CA ASN A 45 16.75 -2.08 1.91
C ASN A 45 18.16 -1.92 2.48
N SER A 46 18.74 -2.99 3.02
CA SER A 46 20.07 -2.96 3.63
C SER A 46 20.80 -4.29 3.44
N ASP A 47 22.13 -4.27 3.53
CA ASP A 47 22.95 -5.48 3.49
C ASP A 47 22.67 -6.45 4.64
N GLU A 48 22.11 -5.98 5.75
CA GLU A 48 21.73 -6.82 6.90
C GLU A 48 20.57 -7.77 6.59
N GLU A 49 19.71 -7.42 5.64
CA GLU A 49 18.58 -8.26 5.21
C GLU A 49 19.02 -9.44 4.34
N LYS A 50 20.16 -9.30 3.65
CA LYS A 50 20.65 -10.29 2.67
C LYS A 50 20.93 -11.68 3.25
N PRO A 51 21.66 -11.84 4.37
CA PRO A 51 21.90 -13.16 4.95
C PRO A 51 20.61 -13.88 5.34
N LEU A 52 19.66 -13.12 5.91
CA LEU A 52 18.35 -13.61 6.33
C LEU A 52 17.53 -14.15 5.16
N LEU A 53 17.47 -13.39 4.07
CA LEU A 53 16.79 -13.80 2.84
C LEU A 53 17.46 -15.04 2.23
N GLN A 54 18.80 -15.06 2.17
CA GLN A 54 19.56 -16.18 1.62
C GLN A 54 19.31 -17.47 2.40
N GLU A 55 19.33 -17.43 3.74
CA GLU A 55 19.02 -18.59 4.61
C GLU A 55 17.63 -19.14 4.29
N CYS A 56 16.61 -18.29 4.28
CA CYS A 56 15.23 -18.74 4.06
C CYS A 56 14.97 -19.19 2.61
N ILE A 57 15.68 -18.65 1.62
CA ILE A 57 15.67 -19.15 0.24
C ILE A 57 16.35 -20.52 0.15
N GLN A 58 17.45 -20.75 0.83
CA GLN A 58 18.11 -22.05 0.87
C GLN A 58 17.22 -23.13 1.52
N ASN A 59 16.43 -22.76 2.53
CA ASN A 59 15.48 -23.65 3.18
C ASN A 59 14.43 -24.24 2.21
N ASN A 60 14.19 -23.61 1.04
CA ASN A 60 13.23 -24.13 0.07
C ASN A 60 13.67 -25.46 -0.59
N GLN A 61 14.97 -25.80 -0.55
CA GLN A 61 15.48 -27.05 -1.09
C GLN A 61 15.01 -28.27 -0.25
N ASN A 62 14.73 -28.05 1.04
CA ASN A 62 14.28 -29.07 1.99
C ASN A 62 13.01 -28.65 2.73
N PHE A 63 12.10 -27.96 2.04
CA PHE A 63 10.88 -27.45 2.66
C PHE A 63 9.94 -28.54 3.15
N SER A 64 9.17 -28.23 4.16
CA SER A 64 8.14 -29.14 4.66
C SER A 64 6.93 -29.16 3.71
N TYR A 65 6.71 -30.28 3.05
CA TYR A 65 5.61 -30.45 2.09
C TYR A 65 4.22 -30.32 2.72
N THR A 66 4.09 -30.57 4.01
CA THR A 66 2.82 -30.48 4.78
C THR A 66 2.69 -29.21 5.59
N ALA A 67 3.69 -28.32 5.56
CA ALA A 67 3.63 -27.03 6.22
C ALA A 67 2.58 -26.12 5.55
N PRO A 68 1.96 -25.20 6.31
CA PRO A 68 1.12 -24.16 5.72
C PRO A 68 1.89 -23.37 4.66
N CYS A 69 1.16 -22.96 3.61
CA CYS A 69 1.66 -22.03 2.60
C CYS A 69 0.96 -20.69 2.71
N LEU A 70 1.73 -19.61 2.74
CA LEU A 70 1.21 -18.24 2.56
C LEU A 70 1.69 -17.69 1.23
N LYS A 71 0.78 -17.33 0.32
CA LYS A 71 1.08 -16.63 -0.93
C LYS A 71 0.62 -15.18 -0.83
N ILE A 72 1.53 -14.24 -1.08
CA ILE A 72 1.22 -12.80 -1.15
C ILE A 72 1.33 -12.41 -2.62
N TRP A 73 0.20 -12.30 -3.31
CA TRP A 73 0.17 -12.03 -4.75
C TRP A 73 -1.21 -11.57 -5.22
N HIS A 74 -1.29 -11.17 -6.50
CA HIS A 74 -2.51 -10.70 -7.13
C HIS A 74 -3.68 -11.68 -7.03
N GLN A 75 -4.89 -11.15 -6.91
CA GLN A 75 -6.14 -11.90 -6.77
C GLN A 75 -6.47 -12.80 -7.97
N ASN A 76 -5.87 -12.55 -9.12
CA ASN A 76 -6.06 -13.31 -10.36
C ASN A 76 -4.99 -14.39 -10.60
N ASP A 77 -4.09 -14.64 -9.64
CA ASP A 77 -3.06 -15.68 -9.74
C ASP A 77 -2.82 -16.38 -8.39
N LEU A 78 -3.89 -16.97 -7.84
CA LEU A 78 -3.86 -17.69 -6.57
C LEU A 78 -4.12 -19.19 -6.68
N ALA A 79 -4.34 -19.73 -7.89
CA ALA A 79 -4.68 -21.14 -8.11
C ALA A 79 -3.48 -22.10 -8.00
N SER A 80 -2.40 -21.70 -7.32
CA SER A 80 -1.22 -22.54 -7.06
C SER A 80 -0.65 -22.26 -5.69
N SER A 81 -0.20 -23.32 -5.00
CA SER A 81 0.42 -23.24 -3.68
C SER A 81 1.70 -24.06 -3.61
N ILE A 82 2.53 -23.77 -2.63
CA ILE A 82 3.74 -24.55 -2.33
C ILE A 82 3.41 -25.66 -1.32
N GLY A 83 3.60 -26.90 -1.71
CA GLY A 83 3.30 -28.06 -0.87
C GLY A 83 1.83 -28.48 -0.85
N LYS A 84 1.41 -29.17 0.21
CA LYS A 84 0.05 -29.73 0.43
C LYS A 84 -0.51 -29.37 1.82
N GLY A 85 0.13 -28.43 2.53
CA GLY A 85 -0.39 -27.90 3.78
C GLY A 85 -1.58 -26.97 3.56
N GLN A 86 -2.11 -26.41 4.64
CA GLN A 86 -3.17 -25.41 4.56
C GLN A 86 -2.69 -24.20 3.77
N TYR A 87 -3.49 -23.75 2.81
CA TYR A 87 -3.13 -22.68 1.89
C TYR A 87 -3.82 -21.38 2.25
N TYR A 88 -3.04 -20.35 2.50
CA TYR A 88 -3.45 -18.99 2.76
C TYR A 88 -3.02 -18.07 1.63
N ALA A 89 -3.84 -17.11 1.25
CA ALA A 89 -3.45 -16.09 0.28
C ALA A 89 -3.74 -14.68 0.81
N PHE A 90 -2.90 -13.73 0.42
CA PHE A 90 -3.02 -12.33 0.78
C PHE A 90 -2.95 -11.47 -0.49
N PRO A 91 -4.07 -11.28 -1.20
CA PRO A 91 -4.16 -10.40 -2.35
C PRO A 91 -4.36 -8.94 -1.95
N PHE A 92 -3.94 -8.03 -2.84
CA PHE A 92 -4.29 -6.61 -2.82
C PHE A 92 -4.97 -6.28 -4.14
N PHE A 93 -6.09 -5.55 -4.07
CA PHE A 93 -6.87 -5.13 -5.23
C PHE A 93 -7.53 -3.77 -4.95
N GLU A 94 -7.92 -3.08 -6.00
CA GLU A 94 -8.38 -1.69 -5.94
C GLU A 94 -9.85 -1.52 -6.36
N LEU A 95 -10.45 -2.51 -7.04
CA LEU A 95 -11.80 -2.40 -7.57
C LEU A 95 -12.85 -3.06 -6.68
N ASP A 96 -14.09 -2.60 -6.80
CA ASP A 96 -15.23 -3.08 -6.01
C ASP A 96 -15.96 -4.28 -6.63
N ILE A 97 -15.57 -4.70 -7.84
CA ILE A 97 -16.10 -5.87 -8.53
C ILE A 97 -14.98 -6.87 -8.77
N ILE A 98 -15.28 -8.13 -8.50
CA ILE A 98 -14.39 -9.27 -8.71
C ILE A 98 -14.88 -10.05 -9.94
N SER A 99 -14.04 -10.17 -10.95
CA SER A 99 -14.35 -10.91 -12.19
C SER A 99 -14.50 -12.42 -11.94
N PRO A 100 -15.14 -13.19 -12.84
CA PRO A 100 -15.23 -14.64 -12.71
C PRO A 100 -13.86 -15.35 -12.61
N LEU A 101 -12.84 -14.85 -13.30
CA LEU A 101 -11.47 -15.36 -13.21
C LEU A 101 -10.89 -15.14 -11.83
N GLU A 102 -11.01 -13.94 -11.29
CA GLU A 102 -10.56 -13.61 -9.94
C GLU A 102 -11.32 -14.40 -8.87
N GLN A 103 -12.65 -14.59 -9.03
CA GLN A 103 -13.44 -15.45 -8.15
C GLN A 103 -12.92 -16.89 -8.13
N HIS A 104 -12.55 -17.44 -9.29
CA HIS A 104 -11.93 -18.76 -9.38
C HIS A 104 -10.66 -18.83 -8.54
N HIS A 105 -9.75 -17.88 -8.72
CA HIS A 105 -8.49 -17.81 -7.98
C HIS A 105 -8.69 -17.57 -6.47
N LEU A 106 -9.59 -16.66 -6.10
CA LEU A 106 -9.90 -16.35 -4.70
C LEU A 106 -10.60 -17.50 -3.95
N ASN A 107 -11.27 -18.39 -4.67
CA ASN A 107 -11.85 -19.60 -4.09
C ASN A 107 -10.87 -20.76 -3.96
N TYR A 108 -9.65 -20.67 -4.50
CA TYR A 108 -8.67 -21.73 -4.42
C TYR A 108 -8.00 -21.85 -3.03
N PRO A 109 -7.56 -20.77 -2.35
CA PRO A 109 -7.01 -20.83 -0.99
C PRO A 109 -8.03 -21.34 0.04
N ASP A 110 -7.55 -21.94 1.12
CA ASP A 110 -8.41 -22.36 2.25
C ASP A 110 -8.91 -21.17 3.06
N GLU A 111 -8.07 -20.13 3.22
CA GLU A 111 -8.38 -18.90 3.96
C GLU A 111 -7.68 -17.71 3.29
N LEU A 112 -8.32 -16.55 3.35
CA LEU A 112 -7.80 -15.31 2.78
C LEU A 112 -7.42 -14.30 3.88
N PHE A 113 -6.34 -13.57 3.65
CA PHE A 113 -6.05 -12.31 4.31
C PHE A 113 -6.38 -11.16 3.36
N VAL A 114 -6.80 -10.04 3.91
CA VAL A 114 -6.96 -8.76 3.19
C VAL A 114 -6.47 -7.62 4.07
N ALA A 115 -6.10 -6.50 3.45
CA ALA A 115 -5.51 -5.37 4.18
C ALA A 115 -6.54 -4.51 4.94
N SER A 116 -7.83 -4.53 4.53
CA SER A 116 -8.83 -3.61 5.07
C SER A 116 -10.21 -4.28 5.18
N GLU A 117 -11.08 -3.73 6.03
CA GLU A 117 -12.49 -4.12 6.07
C GLU A 117 -13.20 -3.79 4.74
N TRP A 118 -12.78 -2.71 4.04
CA TRP A 118 -13.28 -2.44 2.70
C TRP A 118 -13.02 -3.62 1.75
N ALA A 119 -11.77 -4.11 1.69
CA ALA A 119 -11.41 -5.25 0.84
C ALA A 119 -12.17 -6.52 1.22
N LYS A 120 -12.37 -6.78 2.52
CA LYS A 120 -13.18 -7.91 3.00
C LYS A 120 -14.62 -7.79 2.55
N ASN A 121 -15.22 -6.61 2.67
CA ASN A 121 -16.60 -6.36 2.24
C ASN A 121 -16.76 -6.53 0.71
N VAL A 122 -15.78 -6.06 -0.08
CA VAL A 122 -15.76 -6.31 -1.52
C VAL A 122 -15.79 -7.81 -1.82
N LEU A 123 -14.94 -8.61 -1.18
CA LEU A 123 -14.94 -10.07 -1.40
C LEU A 123 -16.27 -10.70 -1.02
N ILE A 124 -16.85 -10.36 0.13
CA ILE A 124 -18.14 -10.89 0.58
C ILE A 124 -19.26 -10.52 -0.40
N ASN A 125 -19.33 -9.25 -0.81
CA ASN A 125 -20.34 -8.74 -1.74
C ASN A 125 -20.24 -9.36 -3.14
N ASN A 126 -19.05 -9.86 -3.51
CA ASN A 126 -18.80 -10.59 -4.76
C ASN A 126 -18.86 -12.11 -4.59
N GLY A 127 -19.46 -12.62 -3.51
CA GLY A 127 -19.77 -14.05 -3.33
C GLY A 127 -18.60 -14.91 -2.89
N ILE A 128 -17.53 -14.33 -2.33
CA ILE A 128 -16.43 -15.08 -1.72
C ILE A 128 -16.81 -15.44 -0.28
N HIS A 129 -17.16 -16.70 -0.04
CA HIS A 129 -17.62 -17.22 1.26
C HIS A 129 -16.52 -17.92 2.06
N LYS A 130 -15.27 -17.75 1.68
CA LYS A 130 -14.10 -18.23 2.44
C LYS A 130 -13.97 -17.48 3.76
N LYS A 131 -13.23 -18.06 4.69
CA LYS A 131 -12.83 -17.31 5.88
C LYS A 131 -11.84 -16.22 5.46
N ILE A 132 -12.17 -14.98 5.79
CA ILE A 132 -11.38 -13.79 5.47
C ILE A 132 -10.96 -13.14 6.79
N THR A 133 -9.64 -12.96 6.95
CA THR A 133 -9.05 -12.29 8.11
C THR A 133 -8.48 -10.96 7.65
N VAL A 134 -8.89 -9.86 8.29
CA VAL A 134 -8.28 -8.54 8.03
C VAL A 134 -6.95 -8.47 8.77
N ALA A 135 -5.89 -8.23 8.02
CA ALA A 135 -4.53 -8.02 8.50
C ALA A 135 -4.00 -6.72 7.89
N PRO A 136 -4.29 -5.57 8.52
CA PRO A 136 -3.85 -4.27 8.02
C PRO A 136 -2.34 -4.26 7.80
N LEU A 137 -1.90 -3.57 6.75
CA LEU A 137 -0.48 -3.40 6.49
C LEU A 137 0.11 -2.37 7.46
N GLY A 138 1.42 -2.25 7.48
CA GLY A 138 2.12 -1.44 8.43
C GLY A 138 3.14 -0.49 7.81
N VAL A 139 3.79 0.26 8.68
CA VAL A 139 4.94 1.09 8.38
C VAL A 139 6.10 0.68 9.28
N ASP A 140 7.33 0.84 8.80
CA ASP A 140 8.54 0.65 9.61
C ASP A 140 8.87 1.97 10.32
N MET A 141 8.50 2.07 11.60
CA MET A 141 8.69 3.28 12.44
C MET A 141 10.16 3.58 12.76
N GLU A 142 11.10 2.66 12.50
CA GLU A 142 12.53 2.94 12.62
C GLU A 142 13.06 3.72 11.42
N ILE A 143 12.48 3.48 10.24
CA ILE A 143 12.82 4.18 9.00
C ILE A 143 12.01 5.47 8.87
N PHE A 144 10.67 5.38 9.01
CA PHE A 144 9.75 6.49 8.87
C PHE A 144 9.40 7.06 10.23
N LYS A 145 10.26 7.94 10.73
CA LYS A 145 10.07 8.66 11.98
C LYS A 145 10.30 10.14 11.80
N GLU A 146 9.64 10.93 12.63
CA GLU A 146 9.86 12.37 12.62
C GLU A 146 11.35 12.67 12.82
N PRO A 147 12.01 13.31 11.85
CA PRO A 147 13.41 13.64 11.97
C PRO A 147 13.63 14.80 12.93
N ALA A 148 14.85 14.93 13.44
CA ALA A 148 15.29 16.17 14.06
C ALA A 148 15.07 17.33 13.07
N LYS A 149 14.46 18.44 13.54
CA LYS A 149 14.09 19.59 12.70
C LYS A 149 15.22 20.00 11.74
N ILE A 150 14.97 19.83 10.44
CA ILE A 150 15.87 20.34 9.41
C ILE A 150 15.30 21.68 8.95
N LYS A 151 16.12 22.72 8.99
CA LYS A 151 15.78 24.01 8.42
C LYS A 151 15.80 23.86 6.89
N LEU A 152 14.64 23.97 6.25
CA LEU A 152 14.54 23.98 4.79
C LEU A 152 15.24 25.23 4.25
N GLU A 153 16.00 25.09 3.17
CA GLU A 153 16.76 26.19 2.55
C GLU A 153 15.89 27.19 1.80
N ASN A 154 14.63 26.85 1.51
CA ASN A 154 13.69 27.73 0.82
C ASN A 154 12.42 27.95 1.63
N ASP A 155 11.78 29.10 1.40
CA ASP A 155 10.53 29.51 2.06
C ASP A 155 9.27 28.91 1.45
N ASN A 156 9.38 28.00 0.47
CA ASN A 156 8.22 27.41 -0.18
C ASN A 156 7.52 26.39 0.72
N TYR A 157 6.21 26.34 0.62
CA TYR A 157 5.41 25.24 1.15
C TYR A 157 5.38 24.14 0.11
N ILE A 158 5.86 22.94 0.47
CA ILE A 158 6.12 21.85 -0.47
C ILE A 158 5.04 20.78 -0.35
N PHE A 159 4.17 20.72 -1.35
CA PHE A 159 3.26 19.60 -1.57
C PHE A 159 4.01 18.47 -2.29
N PHE A 160 3.64 17.22 -2.04
CA PHE A 160 4.27 16.11 -2.75
C PHE A 160 3.33 14.94 -2.97
N HIS A 161 3.65 14.14 -3.99
CA HIS A 161 2.99 12.88 -4.28
C HIS A 161 4.03 11.82 -4.66
N ILE A 162 3.85 10.62 -4.13
CA ILE A 162 4.66 9.44 -4.44
C ILE A 162 3.72 8.38 -5.01
N GLY A 163 3.99 7.88 -6.21
CA GLY A 163 3.15 6.87 -6.84
C GLY A 163 3.33 6.86 -8.35
N LYS A 164 3.29 5.68 -8.96
CA LYS A 164 3.48 5.49 -10.40
C LYS A 164 2.57 6.42 -11.23
N TRP A 165 3.08 6.94 -12.34
CA TRP A 165 2.21 7.51 -13.37
C TRP A 165 1.10 6.52 -13.72
N GLU A 166 -0.11 6.77 -13.26
CA GLU A 166 -1.25 5.89 -13.42
C GLU A 166 -2.55 6.66 -13.20
N LYS A 167 -3.55 6.49 -14.05
CA LYS A 167 -4.82 7.21 -13.92
C LYS A 167 -5.48 6.99 -12.55
N ARG A 168 -5.34 5.80 -12.01
CA ARG A 168 -5.81 5.46 -10.66
C ARG A 168 -5.17 6.32 -9.56
N LYS A 169 -3.89 6.69 -9.70
CA LYS A 169 -3.15 7.57 -8.77
C LYS A 169 -3.47 9.07 -8.98
N SER A 170 -4.13 9.43 -10.10
CA SER A 170 -4.73 10.75 -10.36
C SER A 170 -3.77 11.94 -10.35
N GLN A 171 -2.54 11.78 -10.84
CA GLN A 171 -1.60 12.88 -10.91
C GLN A 171 -2.07 14.00 -11.87
N ASP A 172 -2.83 13.67 -12.92
CA ASP A 172 -3.51 14.63 -13.79
C ASP A 172 -4.47 15.54 -13.01
N PHE A 173 -5.29 14.94 -12.16
CA PHE A 173 -6.20 15.65 -11.27
C PHE A 173 -5.45 16.47 -10.21
N LEU A 174 -4.37 15.95 -9.63
CA LEU A 174 -3.52 16.63 -8.67
C LEU A 174 -2.87 17.89 -9.28
N ILE A 175 -2.34 17.80 -10.51
CA ILE A 175 -1.76 18.95 -11.22
C ILE A 175 -2.84 20.03 -11.44
N LYS A 176 -4.04 19.62 -11.91
CA LYS A 176 -5.19 20.54 -12.06
C LYS A 176 -5.58 21.20 -10.73
N ALA A 177 -5.62 20.45 -9.63
CA ALA A 177 -5.93 20.97 -8.31
C ALA A 177 -4.87 21.98 -7.84
N PHE A 178 -3.59 21.68 -8.03
CA PHE A 178 -2.48 22.56 -7.65
C PHE A 178 -2.52 23.89 -8.41
N GLU A 179 -2.70 23.87 -9.73
CA GLU A 179 -2.80 25.11 -10.51
C GLU A 179 -4.10 25.89 -10.29
N THR A 180 -5.17 25.24 -9.84
CA THR A 180 -6.40 25.91 -9.41
C THR A 180 -6.24 26.55 -8.04
N ALA A 181 -5.54 25.88 -7.13
CA ALA A 181 -5.31 26.36 -5.77
C ALA A 181 -4.35 27.56 -5.72
N PHE A 182 -3.35 27.65 -6.59
CA PHE A 182 -2.24 28.60 -6.47
C PHE A 182 -2.00 29.44 -7.71
N ASN A 183 -1.21 30.51 -7.53
CA ASN A 183 -0.74 31.41 -8.60
C ASN A 183 0.79 31.59 -8.54
N GLU A 184 1.35 32.32 -9.51
CA GLU A 184 2.79 32.52 -9.63
C GLU A 184 3.44 33.20 -8.41
N ASN A 185 2.69 34.02 -7.66
CA ASN A 185 3.18 34.74 -6.50
C ASN A 185 3.16 33.92 -5.21
N ASP A 186 2.38 32.82 -5.18
CA ASP A 186 2.33 31.94 -4.01
C ASP A 186 3.68 31.20 -3.85
N LYS A 187 4.20 31.16 -2.64
CA LYS A 187 5.45 30.45 -2.30
C LYS A 187 5.18 28.96 -2.11
N VAL A 188 4.92 28.26 -3.19
CA VAL A 188 4.59 26.82 -3.19
C VAL A 188 5.41 26.07 -4.23
N GLU A 189 5.55 24.75 -3.98
CA GLU A 189 6.16 23.80 -4.91
C GLU A 189 5.36 22.48 -4.85
N LEU A 190 5.21 21.80 -5.99
CA LEU A 190 4.66 20.45 -6.07
C LEU A 190 5.78 19.50 -6.50
N ARG A 191 6.07 18.50 -5.68
CA ARG A 191 7.05 17.45 -5.98
C ARG A 191 6.35 16.16 -6.34
N LEU A 192 6.67 15.60 -7.49
CA LEU A 192 6.14 14.33 -7.94
C LEU A 192 7.28 13.31 -8.05
N MET A 193 7.07 12.10 -7.50
CA MET A 193 7.95 10.93 -7.69
C MET A 193 7.16 9.82 -8.38
N PRO A 194 6.97 9.90 -9.72
CA PRO A 194 5.93 9.14 -10.41
C PRO A 194 6.47 7.95 -11.21
N PHE A 195 7.65 7.43 -10.93
CA PHE A 195 8.27 6.36 -11.72
C PHE A 195 7.34 5.17 -11.94
N ASN A 196 7.10 4.82 -13.21
CA ASN A 196 6.33 3.64 -13.59
C ASN A 196 7.14 2.78 -14.58
N PRO A 197 7.69 1.62 -14.15
CA PRO A 197 8.52 0.76 -14.98
C PRO A 197 7.76 0.06 -16.12
N PHE A 198 6.44 0.19 -16.16
CA PHE A 198 5.59 -0.46 -17.15
C PHE A 198 5.17 0.47 -18.30
N LEU A 199 5.53 1.74 -18.25
CA LEU A 199 5.27 2.69 -19.33
C LEU A 199 6.37 2.61 -20.39
N THR A 200 5.96 2.77 -21.67
CA THR A 200 6.90 3.11 -22.73
C THR A 200 7.31 4.58 -22.61
N LYS A 201 8.38 4.98 -23.32
CA LYS A 201 8.83 6.37 -23.35
C LYS A 201 7.71 7.30 -23.83
N GLU A 202 6.99 6.90 -24.87
CA GLU A 202 5.88 7.68 -25.45
C GLU A 202 4.74 7.86 -24.45
N GLN A 203 4.43 6.82 -23.68
CA GLN A 203 3.42 6.90 -22.62
C GLN A 203 3.86 7.80 -21.45
N GLU A 204 5.13 7.74 -21.07
CA GLU A 204 5.69 8.65 -20.06
C GLU A 204 5.67 10.11 -20.55
N ASP A 205 6.03 10.35 -21.83
CA ASP A 205 6.02 11.69 -22.43
C ASP A 205 4.60 12.32 -22.41
N VAL A 206 3.54 11.54 -22.47
CA VAL A 206 2.17 12.05 -22.31
C VAL A 206 1.97 12.63 -20.90
N TRP A 207 2.45 11.95 -19.87
CA TRP A 207 2.38 12.43 -18.49
C TRP A 207 3.25 13.68 -18.27
N LEU A 208 4.46 13.70 -18.82
CA LEU A 208 5.35 14.86 -18.73
C LEU A 208 4.76 16.11 -19.39
N LYS A 209 4.07 15.94 -20.53
CA LYS A 209 3.36 17.05 -21.18
C LYS A 209 2.24 17.66 -20.31
N LEU A 210 1.62 16.91 -19.39
CA LEU A 210 0.66 17.48 -18.46
C LEU A 210 1.35 18.49 -17.51
N VAL A 211 2.58 18.17 -17.09
CA VAL A 211 3.40 19.09 -16.26
C VAL A 211 3.81 20.30 -17.07
N ASP A 212 4.37 20.09 -18.28
CA ASP A 212 4.86 21.16 -19.15
C ASP A 212 3.76 22.15 -19.54
N ASN A 213 2.53 21.66 -19.75
CA ASN A 213 1.38 22.46 -20.13
C ASN A 213 0.69 23.12 -18.92
N SER A 214 1.08 22.80 -17.69
CA SER A 214 0.52 23.44 -16.52
C SER A 214 0.91 24.91 -16.45
N ARG A 215 -0.06 25.76 -16.08
CA ARG A 215 0.20 27.19 -15.81
C ARG A 215 1.29 27.42 -14.77
N LEU A 216 1.47 26.46 -13.85
CA LEU A 216 2.49 26.50 -12.80
C LEU A 216 3.63 25.49 -13.04
N ALA A 217 3.96 25.17 -14.29
CA ALA A 217 5.01 24.21 -14.64
C ALA A 217 6.35 24.49 -13.94
N SER A 218 6.73 25.77 -13.79
CA SER A 218 7.97 26.18 -13.10
C SER A 218 8.02 25.77 -11.62
N LYS A 219 6.85 25.56 -11.00
CA LYS A 219 6.66 25.17 -9.58
C LYS A 219 6.46 23.67 -9.39
N ILE A 220 6.39 22.87 -10.48
CA ILE A 220 6.25 21.41 -10.42
C ILE A 220 7.60 20.78 -10.69
N LYS A 221 8.05 19.90 -9.79
CA LYS A 221 9.33 19.20 -9.88
C LYS A 221 9.12 17.68 -9.95
N ILE A 222 9.72 17.05 -10.96
CA ILE A 222 9.73 15.60 -11.12
C ILE A 222 11.00 15.03 -10.51
N TYR A 223 10.84 14.04 -9.65
CA TYR A 223 11.94 13.32 -9.00
C TYR A 223 12.00 11.87 -9.49
N ASN A 224 13.21 11.40 -9.68
CA ASN A 224 13.45 9.99 -9.94
C ASN A 224 13.07 9.15 -8.72
N ARG A 225 12.71 7.90 -8.98
CA ARG A 225 12.50 6.93 -7.92
C ARG A 225 13.77 6.72 -7.12
N VAL A 226 13.61 6.67 -5.81
CA VAL A 226 14.70 6.33 -4.88
C VAL A 226 14.86 4.81 -4.72
N ASN A 227 16.02 4.36 -4.28
CA ASN A 227 16.36 2.95 -4.24
C ASN A 227 15.97 2.27 -2.91
N THR A 228 15.98 3.01 -1.82
CA THR A 228 15.72 2.47 -0.46
C THR A 228 14.58 3.21 0.23
N GLN A 229 13.99 2.59 1.24
CA GLN A 229 13.01 3.25 2.10
C GLN A 229 13.64 4.38 2.93
N TYR A 230 14.96 4.32 3.23
CA TYR A 230 15.67 5.43 3.88
C TYR A 230 15.75 6.67 2.99
N ASP A 231 16.03 6.50 1.69
CA ASP A 231 16.03 7.61 0.73
C ASP A 231 14.60 8.18 0.56
N LEU A 232 13.58 7.32 0.63
CA LEU A 232 12.18 7.74 0.59
C LEU A 232 11.83 8.58 1.83
N ALA A 233 12.21 8.14 3.01
CA ALA A 233 12.04 8.90 4.24
C ALA A 233 12.76 10.26 4.16
N ALA A 234 13.97 10.30 3.61
CA ALA A 234 14.68 11.56 3.37
C ALA A 234 13.90 12.49 2.43
N PHE A 235 13.36 11.97 1.31
CA PHE A 235 12.51 12.76 0.40
C PHE A 235 11.29 13.35 1.09
N ILE A 236 10.55 12.53 1.87
CA ILE A 236 9.37 12.96 2.64
C ILE A 236 9.74 14.03 3.67
N ASN A 237 10.92 13.89 4.31
CA ASN A 237 11.39 14.84 5.29
C ASN A 237 11.52 16.26 4.75
N TYR A 238 12.01 16.41 3.52
CA TYR A 238 12.17 17.70 2.85
C TYR A 238 10.90 18.24 2.18
N ALA A 239 9.73 17.77 2.59
CA ALA A 239 8.44 18.23 2.11
C ALA A 239 7.47 18.50 3.27
N ASP A 240 6.35 19.18 3.01
CA ASP A 240 5.45 19.66 4.04
C ASP A 240 4.12 18.92 4.09
N CYS A 241 3.49 18.60 2.96
CA CYS A 241 2.19 17.96 2.91
C CYS A 241 2.11 16.92 1.78
N GLY A 242 1.78 15.68 2.12
CA GLY A 242 1.51 14.63 1.15
C GLY A 242 0.10 14.74 0.55
N VAL A 243 -0.04 14.53 -0.78
CA VAL A 243 -1.34 14.58 -1.46
C VAL A 243 -1.58 13.28 -2.21
N PHE A 244 -2.57 12.48 -1.75
CA PHE A 244 -2.86 11.12 -2.22
C PHE A 244 -4.32 10.99 -2.67
N VAL A 245 -4.69 11.72 -3.71
CA VAL A 245 -6.06 11.75 -4.25
C VAL A 245 -6.30 10.59 -5.24
N SER A 246 -5.94 9.39 -4.83
CA SER A 246 -6.13 8.19 -5.65
C SER A 246 -7.61 7.85 -5.83
N ARG A 247 -7.95 7.30 -7.01
CA ARG A 247 -9.31 6.82 -7.31
C ARG A 247 -9.65 5.54 -6.55
N ALA A 248 -8.65 4.72 -6.25
CA ALA A 248 -8.77 3.54 -5.39
C ALA A 248 -7.40 3.01 -4.98
N GLU A 249 -7.32 2.38 -3.81
CA GLU A 249 -6.11 1.77 -3.27
C GLU A 249 -6.43 0.45 -2.58
N GLY A 250 -5.53 -0.52 -2.73
CA GLY A 250 -5.56 -1.74 -1.92
C GLY A 250 -5.03 -1.53 -0.49
N TRP A 251 -4.16 -0.52 -0.30
CA TRP A 251 -3.69 -0.01 1.00
C TRP A 251 -3.15 1.41 0.91
N ASN A 252 -2.07 1.65 0.17
CA ASN A 252 -1.28 2.87 0.06
C ASN A 252 -0.24 3.01 1.20
N ASN A 253 0.87 2.29 1.06
CA ASN A 253 1.97 2.33 2.04
C ASN A 253 2.51 3.76 2.23
N GLU A 254 2.67 4.50 1.13
CA GLU A 254 3.24 5.84 1.10
C GLU A 254 2.43 6.82 1.97
N LEU A 255 1.11 6.68 2.02
CA LEU A 255 0.26 7.54 2.85
C LEU A 255 0.54 7.32 4.35
N VAL A 256 0.65 6.06 4.79
CA VAL A 256 0.92 5.73 6.20
C VAL A 256 2.37 6.10 6.57
N GLU A 257 3.32 5.97 5.64
CA GLU A 257 4.72 6.40 5.81
C GLU A 257 4.81 7.92 6.01
N VAL A 258 4.03 8.69 5.26
CA VAL A 258 3.93 10.16 5.43
C VAL A 258 3.32 10.53 6.78
N MET A 259 2.26 9.84 7.21
CA MET A 259 1.68 10.02 8.55
C MET A 259 2.70 9.72 9.66
N ALA A 260 3.48 8.63 9.52
CA ALA A 260 4.52 8.25 10.48
C ALA A 260 5.59 9.35 10.66
N MET A 261 5.86 10.11 9.62
CA MET A 261 6.79 11.24 9.63
C MET A 261 6.16 12.56 10.07
N ASN A 262 5.02 12.52 10.73
CA ASN A 262 4.31 13.70 11.27
C ASN A 262 3.94 14.74 10.19
N LYS A 263 3.69 14.31 8.93
CA LYS A 263 3.32 15.21 7.85
C LYS A 263 1.81 15.23 7.64
N PRO A 264 1.20 16.42 7.41
CA PRO A 264 -0.18 16.53 6.95
C PRO A 264 -0.39 15.76 5.66
N VAL A 265 -1.59 15.21 5.49
CA VAL A 265 -1.99 14.50 4.28
C VAL A 265 -3.34 15.01 3.78
N ILE A 266 -3.49 15.08 2.46
CA ILE A 266 -4.75 15.29 1.76
C ILE A 266 -5.04 14.01 0.98
N THR A 267 -6.19 13.38 1.21
CA THR A 267 -6.46 12.07 0.61
C THR A 267 -7.94 11.84 0.34
N THR A 268 -8.26 11.07 -0.70
CA THR A 268 -9.63 10.61 -0.95
C THR A 268 -10.08 9.65 0.14
N PHE A 269 -11.29 9.86 0.67
CA PHE A 269 -11.90 8.94 1.64
C PHE A 269 -12.67 7.85 0.91
N TYR A 270 -11.91 6.92 0.31
CA TYR A 270 -12.43 5.80 -0.47
C TYR A 270 -11.49 4.59 -0.42
N SER A 271 -12.03 3.39 -0.64
CA SER A 271 -11.32 2.11 -0.63
C SER A 271 -10.51 1.88 0.66
N ALA A 272 -9.28 1.39 0.58
CA ALA A 272 -8.48 1.09 1.77
C ALA A 272 -8.14 2.31 2.64
N HIS A 273 -8.19 3.54 2.12
CA HIS A 273 -7.97 4.74 2.94
C HIS A 273 -8.98 4.85 4.08
N THR A 274 -10.21 4.32 3.91
CA THR A 274 -11.25 4.31 4.96
C THR A 274 -10.90 3.44 6.17
N GLU A 275 -9.84 2.60 6.10
CA GLU A 275 -9.37 1.77 7.21
C GLU A 275 -8.63 2.58 8.27
N TYR A 276 -7.89 3.63 7.86
CA TYR A 276 -6.96 4.32 8.73
C TYR A 276 -7.00 5.85 8.65
N CYS A 277 -7.72 6.42 7.69
CA CYS A 277 -7.91 7.87 7.58
C CYS A 277 -9.23 8.30 8.23
N ASP A 278 -9.17 9.39 8.99
CA ASP A 278 -10.29 10.07 9.60
C ASP A 278 -10.05 11.60 9.61
N GLU A 279 -11.01 12.37 10.10
CA GLU A 279 -10.94 13.84 10.14
C GLU A 279 -9.89 14.38 11.12
N GLU A 280 -9.40 13.56 12.07
CA GLU A 280 -8.39 13.97 13.04
C GLU A 280 -6.96 13.82 12.46
N ASN A 281 -6.75 12.86 11.55
CA ASN A 281 -5.44 12.51 11.02
C ASN A 281 -5.24 12.84 9.53
N SER A 282 -6.30 13.30 8.82
CA SER A 282 -6.25 13.54 7.37
C SER A 282 -7.17 14.68 6.95
N ASN A 283 -6.78 15.43 5.91
CA ASN A 283 -7.68 16.31 5.18
C ASN A 283 -8.44 15.46 4.15
N LEU A 284 -9.65 15.04 4.50
CA LEU A 284 -10.42 14.09 3.71
C LEU A 284 -11.10 14.73 2.51
N VAL A 285 -11.00 14.09 1.37
CA VAL A 285 -11.75 14.40 0.14
C VAL A 285 -12.85 13.34 0.00
N TYR A 286 -14.08 13.75 0.26
CA TYR A 286 -15.24 12.87 0.21
C TYR A 286 -15.68 12.63 -1.23
N VAL A 287 -15.71 11.37 -1.63
CA VAL A 287 -16.09 10.93 -2.96
C VAL A 287 -17.62 10.82 -3.05
N GLN A 288 -18.22 11.53 -4.00
CA GLN A 288 -19.67 11.56 -4.19
C GLN A 288 -20.17 10.39 -5.05
N GLU A 289 -19.43 10.05 -6.10
CA GLU A 289 -19.83 9.07 -7.10
C GLU A 289 -18.68 8.11 -7.43
N LYS A 290 -19.05 6.98 -8.01
CA LYS A 290 -18.12 6.05 -8.64
C LYS A 290 -18.25 6.10 -10.15
N GLU A 291 -17.18 5.74 -10.85
CA GLU A 291 -17.15 5.57 -12.30
C GLU A 291 -16.50 4.23 -12.64
N LEU A 292 -16.75 3.74 -13.87
CA LEU A 292 -16.05 2.54 -14.38
C LEU A 292 -14.54 2.79 -14.40
N ALA A 293 -13.80 1.84 -13.87
CA ALA A 293 -12.34 1.89 -13.86
C ALA A 293 -11.79 1.64 -15.25
N TYR A 294 -11.20 2.67 -15.85
CA TYR A 294 -10.65 2.60 -17.20
C TYR A 294 -9.38 3.44 -17.35
N ASP A 295 -8.27 2.80 -17.75
CA ASP A 295 -6.98 3.45 -17.95
C ASP A 295 -6.22 3.01 -19.21
N ASP A 296 -6.90 2.28 -20.12
CA ASP A 296 -6.36 1.70 -21.37
C ASP A 296 -5.23 0.68 -21.17
N LYS A 297 -4.92 0.26 -19.94
CA LYS A 297 -3.80 -0.63 -19.66
C LYS A 297 -4.15 -1.77 -18.70
N TRP A 298 -4.52 -1.43 -17.48
CA TRP A 298 -4.80 -2.38 -16.40
C TRP A 298 -6.28 -2.50 -16.07
N PHE A 299 -7.00 -1.38 -16.23
CA PHE A 299 -8.40 -1.25 -15.90
C PHE A 299 -9.19 -1.00 -17.18
N ASN A 300 -10.09 -1.94 -17.52
CA ASN A 300 -10.84 -1.96 -18.77
C ASN A 300 -12.36 -2.03 -18.50
N GLY A 301 -12.83 -1.38 -17.43
CA GLY A 301 -14.24 -1.36 -17.05
C GLY A 301 -14.70 -2.59 -16.27
N GLN A 302 -13.79 -3.40 -15.71
CA GLN A 302 -14.13 -4.60 -14.94
C GLN A 302 -14.64 -4.32 -13.52
N GLY A 303 -14.72 -3.07 -13.11
CA GLY A 303 -15.21 -2.63 -11.80
C GLY A 303 -15.22 -1.12 -11.71
N ASN A 304 -15.49 -0.59 -10.52
CA ASN A 304 -15.59 0.84 -10.31
C ASN A 304 -14.49 1.32 -9.35
N TRP A 305 -14.16 2.60 -9.52
CA TRP A 305 -13.35 3.39 -8.61
C TRP A 305 -14.01 4.74 -8.32
N ALA A 306 -13.39 5.57 -7.46
CA ALA A 306 -13.87 6.92 -7.17
C ALA A 306 -13.85 7.80 -8.44
N LYS A 307 -14.95 8.49 -8.71
CA LYS A 307 -15.02 9.55 -9.70
C LYS A 307 -14.49 10.83 -9.07
N LEU A 308 -13.49 11.43 -9.71
CA LEU A 308 -12.93 12.72 -9.26
C LEU A 308 -13.45 13.83 -10.19
N GLY A 309 -14.54 14.47 -9.77
CA GLY A 309 -15.21 15.56 -10.47
C GLY A 309 -14.91 16.93 -9.86
N ASP A 310 -15.79 17.90 -10.16
CA ASP A 310 -15.60 19.27 -9.70
C ASP A 310 -15.75 19.40 -8.17
N SER A 311 -16.65 18.64 -7.53
CA SER A 311 -16.81 18.62 -6.08
C SER A 311 -15.54 18.16 -5.36
N GLU A 312 -14.90 17.09 -5.85
CA GLU A 312 -13.64 16.59 -5.30
C GLU A 312 -12.49 17.57 -5.57
N LEU A 313 -12.50 18.25 -6.74
CA LEU A 313 -11.53 19.30 -7.06
C LEU A 313 -11.63 20.47 -6.08
N GLU A 314 -12.82 20.97 -5.81
CA GLU A 314 -13.05 22.05 -4.85
C GLU A 314 -12.55 21.68 -3.44
N GLN A 315 -12.78 20.44 -3.00
CA GLN A 315 -12.30 19.95 -1.71
C GLN A 315 -10.77 19.92 -1.65
N VAL A 316 -10.09 19.39 -2.69
CA VAL A 316 -8.61 19.34 -2.73
C VAL A 316 -8.05 20.77 -2.74
N VAL A 317 -8.60 21.66 -3.55
CA VAL A 317 -8.20 23.08 -3.61
C VAL A 317 -8.36 23.75 -2.25
N TYR A 318 -9.50 23.54 -1.59
CA TYR A 318 -9.75 24.06 -0.24
C TYR A 318 -8.70 23.56 0.76
N HIS A 319 -8.44 22.26 0.80
CA HIS A 319 -7.45 21.68 1.71
C HIS A 319 -6.03 22.15 1.41
N MET A 320 -5.62 22.25 0.14
CA MET A 320 -4.32 22.80 -0.23
C MET A 320 -4.17 24.25 0.23
N ARG A 321 -5.17 25.09 -0.01
CA ARG A 321 -5.16 26.48 0.45
C ARG A 321 -5.13 26.56 1.96
N ASN A 322 -5.92 25.75 2.67
CA ASN A 322 -5.99 25.74 4.13
C ASN A 322 -4.63 25.41 4.77
N VAL A 323 -3.98 24.31 4.35
CA VAL A 323 -2.69 23.91 4.95
C VAL A 323 -1.59 24.93 4.64
N TYR A 324 -1.58 25.50 3.44
CA TYR A 324 -0.64 26.55 3.04
C TYR A 324 -0.84 27.85 3.83
N THR A 325 -2.06 28.38 3.87
CA THR A 325 -2.37 29.66 4.50
C THR A 325 -2.13 29.62 6.01
N ASN A 326 -2.48 28.51 6.65
CA ASN A 326 -2.28 28.31 8.09
C ASN A 326 -0.92 27.71 8.44
N ASN A 327 -0.05 27.50 7.45
CA ASN A 327 1.29 26.92 7.61
C ASN A 327 1.31 25.61 8.42
N ILE A 328 0.33 24.73 8.13
CA ILE A 328 0.18 23.44 8.83
C ILE A 328 1.27 22.48 8.31
N ARG A 329 2.21 22.09 9.16
CA ARG A 329 3.38 21.24 8.80
C ARG A 329 3.51 20.01 9.68
N SER A 330 2.54 19.75 10.57
CA SER A 330 2.57 18.60 11.48
C SER A 330 1.22 17.89 11.54
N ASN A 331 1.27 16.60 11.84
CA ASN A 331 0.11 15.70 11.92
C ASN A 331 0.31 14.69 13.07
N PRO A 332 0.21 15.11 14.33
CA PRO A 332 0.41 14.22 15.49
C PRO A 332 -0.53 13.01 15.50
N GLN A 333 -1.79 13.18 15.06
CA GLN A 333 -2.75 12.08 14.99
C GLN A 333 -2.38 11.07 13.89
N GLY A 334 -1.77 11.53 12.79
CA GLY A 334 -1.18 10.66 11.79
C GLY A 334 -0.08 9.76 12.37
N VAL A 335 0.77 10.30 13.26
CA VAL A 335 1.79 9.50 13.96
C VAL A 335 1.15 8.43 14.85
N VAL A 336 0.10 8.79 15.61
CA VAL A 336 -0.65 7.83 16.44
C VAL A 336 -1.26 6.72 15.58
N THR A 337 -1.82 7.08 14.43
CA THR A 337 -2.35 6.12 13.46
C THR A 337 -1.26 5.19 12.94
N ALA A 338 -0.12 5.72 12.50
CA ALA A 338 1.01 4.93 12.02
C ALA A 338 1.57 3.96 13.08
N GLN A 339 1.62 4.37 14.35
CA GLN A 339 2.01 3.49 15.45
C GLN A 339 1.07 2.29 15.63
N LYS A 340 -0.23 2.47 15.39
CA LYS A 340 -1.22 1.38 15.40
C LYS A 340 -1.02 0.42 14.23
N TYR A 341 -0.72 0.95 13.05
CA TYR A 341 -0.52 0.19 11.81
C TYR A 341 0.98 -0.04 11.57
N ASN A 342 1.53 -1.09 12.18
CA ASN A 342 2.93 -1.48 12.05
C ASN A 342 3.05 -2.95 11.60
N TRP A 343 4.17 -3.29 10.96
CA TRP A 343 4.40 -4.61 10.39
C TRP A 343 4.40 -5.74 11.42
N ALA A 344 4.79 -5.46 12.67
CA ALA A 344 4.76 -6.46 13.75
C ALA A 344 3.31 -6.88 14.07
N ASN A 345 2.36 -5.94 14.07
CA ASN A 345 0.95 -6.26 14.25
C ASN A 345 0.40 -7.08 13.08
N THR A 346 0.72 -6.72 11.84
CA THR A 346 0.37 -7.50 10.64
C THR A 346 0.86 -8.94 10.76
N ALA A 347 2.14 -9.13 11.04
CA ALA A 347 2.75 -10.45 11.18
C ALA A 347 2.17 -11.26 12.35
N LYS A 348 1.82 -10.60 13.46
CA LYS A 348 1.16 -11.24 14.60
C LYS A 348 -0.23 -11.78 14.23
N ILE A 349 -1.04 -11.02 13.48
CA ILE A 349 -2.35 -11.46 12.98
C ILE A 349 -2.17 -12.68 12.06
N ILE A 350 -1.27 -12.58 11.09
CA ILE A 350 -0.96 -13.65 10.15
C ILE A 350 -0.49 -14.91 10.89
N SER A 351 0.52 -14.79 11.75
CA SER A 351 1.09 -15.91 12.50
C SER A 351 0.06 -16.56 13.41
N SER A 352 -0.73 -15.77 14.16
CA SER A 352 -1.77 -16.30 15.04
C SER A 352 -2.88 -17.03 14.29
N THR A 353 -3.17 -16.63 13.06
CA THR A 353 -4.16 -17.28 12.19
C THR A 353 -3.63 -18.58 11.61
N ILE A 354 -2.40 -18.57 11.05
CA ILE A 354 -1.78 -19.73 10.43
C ILE A 354 -1.45 -20.81 11.47
N PHE A 355 -0.94 -20.43 12.64
CA PHE A 355 -0.44 -21.37 13.65
C PHE A 355 -1.43 -21.61 14.81
N LYS A 356 -2.69 -21.17 14.69
CA LYS A 356 -3.72 -21.53 15.68
C LYS A 356 -3.69 -23.03 15.95
N GLU A 357 -3.49 -23.41 17.20
CA GLU A 357 -3.63 -24.80 17.61
C GLU A 357 -5.07 -25.24 17.36
N LYS A 358 -5.24 -26.39 16.71
CA LYS A 358 -6.54 -27.09 16.61
C LYS A 358 -6.89 -27.69 17.99
N ASN A 359 -7.01 -26.86 19.02
CA ASN A 359 -7.39 -27.30 20.38
C ASN A 359 -8.89 -27.63 20.52
N ARG A 360 -9.63 -27.83 19.41
CA ARG A 360 -11.06 -28.13 19.47
C ARG A 360 -11.47 -29.54 19.05
N ALA A 361 -10.55 -30.37 18.57
CA ALA A 361 -10.92 -31.74 18.13
C ALA A 361 -10.78 -32.81 19.22
N ASN A 362 -9.99 -32.62 20.27
CA ASN A 362 -9.75 -33.65 21.29
C ASN A 362 -10.65 -33.60 22.52
N THR A 363 -11.43 -32.54 22.74
CA THR A 363 -12.35 -32.45 23.89
C THR A 363 -13.69 -33.16 23.65
N LYS A 364 -14.10 -33.31 22.37
CA LYS A 364 -15.35 -34.06 22.07
C LYS A 364 -15.16 -35.56 21.95
N ALA A 365 -13.94 -36.06 21.74
CA ALA A 365 -13.68 -37.49 21.69
C ALA A 365 -13.53 -38.13 23.08
N LYS A 366 -13.13 -37.37 24.11
CA LYS A 366 -13.06 -37.83 25.50
C LYS A 366 -14.40 -37.82 26.24
N ALA A 367 -15.37 -37.02 25.78
CA ALA A 367 -16.72 -36.95 26.40
C ALA A 367 -17.66 -38.05 25.91
N LYS A 368 -17.33 -38.82 24.87
CA LYS A 368 -18.10 -39.96 24.37
C LYS A 368 -17.56 -41.33 24.83
N ARG A 369 -16.58 -41.37 25.73
CA ARG A 369 -16.00 -42.58 26.32
C ARG A 369 -16.10 -42.61 27.87
N ARG A 370 -17.06 -41.87 28.42
CA ARG A 370 -17.49 -42.03 29.82
C ARG A 370 -18.99 -42.29 29.87
#